data_08794de824c4ebb0760cbb67436cb584
#
_entry.id   08794de824c4ebb0760cbb67436cb584
#
_cell.length_a   1.000
_cell.length_b   1.000
_cell.length_c   1.000
_cell.angle_alpha   90.00
_cell.angle_beta   90.00
_cell.angle_gamma   90.00
#
_symmetry.space_group_name_H-M   'P 1'
#
loop_
_entity.id
_entity.type
_entity.pdbx_description
1 polymer ?
#
loop_
_entity_poly.entity_id
_entity_poly.type
_entity_poly.pdbx_seq_one_letter_code
_entity_poly.pdbx_strand_id
1 'polypeptide(L)'
;MGKEEEEWFKRGAEVEVSFNEQGFRGSWYTGTVLRTVSKKNNKIFIEFHTLKADDKKASKPLRQFVDLVDVRPLAPRELSRSFNLSDLVDAFHNDGWWEGTVTDVIHHHHHNSNNSTSSSTYSVFFRSSREQIEFHESDLRLHREWDHGNWKPQLEPQLSQPPTSPSPPPPPPQQAPPARDN
;
A
#
# COMPACT_ATOMS: atom_id res chain seq x y z
N MET A 1 5.66 7.54 25.98
CA MET A 1 5.56 6.50 24.94
C MET A 1 4.89 5.29 25.54
N GLY A 2 3.72 4.91 25.01
CA GLY A 2 2.99 3.72 25.43
C GLY A 2 3.68 2.45 24.92
N LYS A 3 3.40 1.30 25.54
CA LYS A 3 3.93 0.00 25.08
C LYS A 3 3.57 -0.32 23.62
N GLU A 4 2.46 0.23 23.11
CA GLU A 4 2.00 0.04 21.73
C GLU A 4 2.86 0.81 20.73
N GLU A 5 3.31 2.02 21.05
CA GLU A 5 4.21 2.79 20.17
C GLU A 5 5.57 2.10 19.99
N GLU A 6 6.08 1.38 21.01
CA GLU A 6 7.31 0.61 20.90
C GLU A 6 7.19 -0.56 19.92
N GLU A 7 6.00 -1.11 19.72
CA GLU A 7 5.78 -2.23 18.80
C GLU A 7 5.82 -1.79 17.34
N TRP A 8 5.25 -0.64 16.99
CA TRP A 8 5.24 -0.13 15.60
C TRP A 8 6.61 0.32 15.10
N PHE A 9 7.50 0.73 16.01
CA PHE A 9 8.82 1.27 15.69
C PHE A 9 9.97 0.40 16.19
N LYS A 10 9.73 -0.89 16.37
CA LYS A 10 10.77 -1.86 16.72
C LYS A 10 11.75 -2.06 15.55
N ARG A 11 12.94 -2.55 15.88
CA ARG A 11 13.94 -2.90 14.86
C ARG A 11 13.37 -3.90 13.85
N GLY A 12 13.55 -3.61 12.56
CA GLY A 12 13.00 -4.39 11.45
C GLY A 12 11.57 -4.01 11.05
N ALA A 13 10.90 -3.11 11.78
CA ALA A 13 9.59 -2.61 11.36
C ALA A 13 9.71 -1.78 10.09
N GLU A 14 8.73 -1.91 9.21
CA GLU A 14 8.60 -1.05 8.04
C GLU A 14 7.80 0.20 8.40
N VAL A 15 8.31 1.33 7.97
CA VAL A 15 7.78 2.65 8.30
C VAL A 15 7.79 3.56 7.09
N GLU A 16 7.09 4.67 7.22
CA GLU A 16 7.13 5.78 6.27
C GLU A 16 7.59 7.04 6.97
N VAL A 17 8.41 7.81 6.27
CA VAL A 17 9.00 9.07 6.74
C VAL A 17 8.56 10.19 5.85
N SER A 18 8.04 11.27 6.43
CA SER A 18 7.80 12.52 5.72
C SER A 18 8.98 13.49 5.90
N PHE A 19 9.18 14.35 4.92
CA PHE A 19 10.15 15.45 5.01
C PHE A 19 9.41 16.78 4.93
N ASN A 20 9.67 17.65 5.91
CA ASN A 20 9.06 18.99 5.97
C ASN A 20 9.75 20.03 5.08
N GLU A 21 10.77 19.63 4.32
CA GLU A 21 11.52 20.49 3.42
C GLU A 21 10.67 20.93 2.21
N GLN A 22 10.98 22.10 1.68
CA GLN A 22 10.30 22.60 0.50
C GLN A 22 10.54 21.65 -0.69
N GLY A 23 9.45 21.25 -1.36
CA GLY A 23 9.47 20.27 -2.45
C GLY A 23 9.20 18.84 -2.03
N PHE A 24 9.20 18.53 -0.72
CA PHE A 24 8.90 17.19 -0.19
C PHE A 24 7.60 17.12 0.62
N ARG A 25 6.93 18.23 0.82
CA ARG A 25 5.69 18.30 1.59
C ARG A 25 4.59 17.46 0.96
N GLY A 26 3.95 16.61 1.78
CA GLY A 26 2.90 15.69 1.34
C GLY A 26 3.44 14.41 0.72
N SER A 27 4.74 14.13 0.87
CA SER A 27 5.35 12.88 0.45
C SER A 27 5.76 12.01 1.62
N TRP A 28 5.73 10.70 1.40
CA TRP A 28 6.13 9.67 2.34
C TRP A 28 7.11 8.70 1.67
N TYR A 29 8.24 8.46 2.32
CA TYR A 29 9.28 7.56 1.83
C TYR A 29 9.38 6.34 2.73
N THR A 30 9.34 5.16 2.14
CA THR A 30 9.38 3.90 2.88
C THR A 30 10.79 3.56 3.35
N GLY A 31 10.89 2.94 4.51
CA GLY A 31 12.15 2.49 5.07
C GLY A 31 11.98 1.45 6.17
N THR A 32 13.09 0.87 6.58
CA THR A 32 13.16 -0.13 7.66
C THR A 32 13.87 0.46 8.87
N VAL A 33 13.31 0.26 10.05
CA VAL A 33 13.91 0.66 11.32
C VAL A 33 15.16 -0.17 11.61
N LEU A 34 16.32 0.47 11.65
CA LEU A 34 17.59 -0.17 12.02
C LEU A 34 17.86 -0.09 13.52
N ARG A 35 17.46 1.00 14.16
CA ARG A 35 17.54 1.20 15.62
C ARG A 35 16.27 1.86 16.12
N THR A 36 15.74 1.35 17.22
CA THR A 36 14.56 1.87 17.89
C THR A 36 14.73 3.31 18.38
N VAL A 37 13.63 3.92 18.76
CA VAL A 37 13.60 5.31 19.23
C VAL A 37 14.55 5.54 20.38
N SER A 38 15.39 6.55 20.25
CA SER A 38 16.26 7.02 21.34
C SER A 38 15.46 7.85 22.34
N LYS A 39 15.37 7.39 23.57
CA LYS A 39 14.71 8.12 24.67
C LYS A 39 15.32 9.50 24.97
N LYS A 40 16.56 9.74 24.52
CA LYS A 40 17.28 10.98 24.78
C LYS A 40 16.89 12.12 23.84
N ASN A 41 16.65 11.81 22.57
CA ASN A 41 16.44 12.82 21.53
C ASN A 41 15.24 12.55 20.63
N ASN A 42 14.43 11.56 20.97
CA ASN A 42 13.22 11.17 20.23
C ASN A 42 13.46 10.90 18.71
N LYS A 43 14.65 10.39 18.37
CA LYS A 43 15.04 10.04 16.99
C LYS A 43 15.10 8.56 16.80
N ILE A 44 14.76 8.13 15.59
CA ILE A 44 14.79 6.75 15.13
C ILE A 44 15.76 6.64 13.93
N PHE A 45 16.51 5.53 13.83
CA PHE A 45 17.48 5.31 12.75
C PHE A 45 16.88 4.40 11.68
N ILE A 46 16.75 4.92 10.47
CA ILE A 46 16.04 4.28 9.36
C ILE A 46 16.97 4.08 8.17
N GLU A 47 16.81 2.96 7.45
CA GLU A 47 17.33 2.72 6.11
C GLU A 47 16.18 2.86 5.11
N PHE A 48 16.32 3.78 4.16
CA PHE A 48 15.31 4.01 3.13
C PHE A 48 15.39 2.97 2.02
N HIS A 49 14.23 2.58 1.46
CA HIS A 49 14.17 1.57 0.40
C HIS A 49 14.53 2.15 -0.98
N THR A 50 14.06 3.33 -1.28
CA THR A 50 14.21 3.98 -2.59
C THR A 50 15.31 5.03 -2.61
N LEU A 51 15.49 5.78 -1.52
CA LEU A 51 16.47 6.84 -1.44
C LEU A 51 17.90 6.32 -1.33
N LYS A 52 18.84 6.97 -2.02
CA LYS A 52 20.25 6.63 -2.06
C LYS A 52 21.10 7.65 -1.31
N ALA A 53 22.22 7.21 -0.78
CA ALA A 53 23.14 8.06 -0.02
C ALA A 53 23.86 9.09 -0.91
N ASP A 54 24.03 8.77 -2.19
CA ASP A 54 24.62 9.64 -3.21
C ASP A 54 24.10 9.25 -4.60
N ASP A 55 24.37 10.07 -5.61
CA ASP A 55 23.91 9.89 -7.00
C ASP A 55 24.76 8.89 -7.81
N LYS A 56 25.67 8.16 -7.20
CA LYS A 56 26.51 7.17 -7.89
C LYS A 56 25.70 5.93 -8.24
N LYS A 57 25.99 5.33 -9.38
CA LYS A 57 25.28 4.15 -9.92
C LYS A 57 25.24 2.95 -8.95
N ALA A 58 26.22 2.80 -8.06
CA ALA A 58 26.32 1.74 -7.05
C ALA A 58 26.08 2.29 -5.63
N SER A 59 25.32 3.37 -5.48
CA SER A 59 25.06 3.99 -4.19
C SER A 59 24.32 3.04 -3.23
N LYS A 60 24.70 3.12 -1.97
CA LYS A 60 24.04 2.39 -0.88
C LYS A 60 22.71 3.06 -0.54
N PRO A 61 21.75 2.32 0.06
CA PRO A 61 20.55 2.92 0.62
C PRO A 61 20.90 4.06 1.59
N LEU A 62 20.10 5.12 1.54
CA LEU A 62 20.23 6.22 2.50
C LEU A 62 19.89 5.71 3.92
N ARG A 63 20.73 6.05 4.88
CA ARG A 63 20.50 5.78 6.30
C ARG A 63 20.56 7.07 7.08
N GLN A 64 19.54 7.36 7.85
CA GLN A 64 19.43 8.62 8.55
C GLN A 64 18.72 8.49 9.90
N PHE A 65 19.10 9.37 10.86
CA PHE A 65 18.29 9.61 12.04
C PHE A 65 17.21 10.63 11.71
N VAL A 66 15.95 10.26 11.93
CA VAL A 66 14.80 11.12 11.73
C VAL A 66 14.05 11.34 13.04
N ASP A 67 13.32 12.43 13.13
CA ASP A 67 12.50 12.71 14.30
C ASP A 67 11.25 11.81 14.28
N LEU A 68 10.87 11.27 15.42
CA LEU A 68 9.74 10.32 15.49
C LEU A 68 8.42 10.94 15.04
N VAL A 69 8.26 12.26 15.18
CA VAL A 69 7.07 12.99 14.74
C VAL A 69 6.86 12.93 13.23
N ASP A 70 7.94 12.73 12.47
CA ASP A 70 7.91 12.62 11.01
C ASP A 70 7.76 11.16 10.53
N VAL A 71 7.54 10.21 11.45
CA VAL A 71 7.50 8.77 11.14
C VAL A 71 6.12 8.19 11.47
N ARG A 72 5.62 7.37 10.57
CA ARG A 72 4.41 6.58 10.78
C ARG A 72 4.66 5.11 10.40
N PRO A 73 3.87 4.15 10.90
CA PRO A 73 3.89 2.78 10.37
C PRO A 73 3.65 2.77 8.87
N LEU A 74 4.04 1.70 8.18
CA LEU A 74 3.76 1.54 6.76
C LEU A 74 2.25 1.61 6.51
N ALA A 75 1.82 2.54 5.65
CA ALA A 75 0.41 2.70 5.36
C ALA A 75 -0.15 1.47 4.62
N PRO A 76 -1.33 1.00 5.02
CA PRO A 76 -1.96 -0.16 4.41
C PRO A 76 -2.31 0.12 2.95
N ARG A 77 -2.22 -0.91 2.10
CA ARG A 77 -2.52 -0.86 0.68
C ARG A 77 -3.57 -1.90 0.33
N GLU A 78 -4.64 -1.46 -0.29
CA GLU A 78 -5.71 -2.30 -0.82
C GLU A 78 -5.46 -2.55 -2.31
N LEU A 79 -5.00 -3.75 -2.67
CA LEU A 79 -4.53 -4.06 -4.02
C LEU A 79 -5.63 -4.11 -5.11
N SER A 80 -6.90 -4.19 -4.71
CA SER A 80 -8.05 -4.30 -5.63
C SER A 80 -9.03 -3.14 -5.47
N ARG A 81 -8.54 -1.98 -5.01
CA ARG A 81 -9.38 -0.81 -4.80
C ARG A 81 -9.50 0.01 -6.06
N SER A 82 -10.74 0.27 -6.50
CA SER A 82 -11.03 1.32 -7.46
C SER A 82 -11.23 2.66 -6.75
N PHE A 83 -10.91 3.74 -7.45
CA PHE A 83 -11.02 5.11 -6.95
C PHE A 83 -12.08 5.87 -7.76
N ASN A 84 -12.69 6.88 -7.13
CA ASN A 84 -13.68 7.76 -7.73
C ASN A 84 -13.11 9.17 -7.90
N LEU A 85 -13.80 10.00 -8.68
CA LEU A 85 -13.49 11.43 -8.76
C LEU A 85 -13.52 12.05 -7.37
N SER A 86 -12.55 12.91 -7.10
CA SER A 86 -12.33 13.61 -5.82
C SER A 86 -11.83 12.75 -4.67
N ASP A 87 -11.54 11.46 -4.88
CA ASP A 87 -10.86 10.67 -3.87
C ASP A 87 -9.45 11.23 -3.60
N LEU A 88 -9.09 11.31 -2.32
CA LEU A 88 -7.73 11.59 -1.91
C LEU A 88 -6.92 10.29 -1.95
N VAL A 89 -5.82 10.31 -2.67
CA VAL A 89 -4.93 9.17 -2.88
C VAL A 89 -3.48 9.54 -2.59
N ASP A 90 -2.68 8.55 -2.24
CA ASP A 90 -1.23 8.64 -2.37
C ASP A 90 -0.83 7.93 -3.66
N ALA A 91 -0.12 8.62 -4.55
CA ALA A 91 0.43 8.07 -5.77
C ALA A 91 1.93 7.82 -5.63
N PHE A 92 2.40 6.64 -6.06
CA PHE A 92 3.83 6.33 -6.05
C PHE A 92 4.51 7.02 -7.23
N HIS A 93 5.32 8.01 -6.92
CA HIS A 93 6.03 8.84 -7.90
C HIS A 93 7.34 9.37 -7.30
N ASN A 94 8.40 9.49 -8.09
CA ASN A 94 9.70 10.00 -7.65
C ASN A 94 10.17 9.38 -6.32
N ASP A 95 10.20 8.04 -6.29
CA ASP A 95 10.70 7.25 -5.17
C ASP A 95 9.89 7.34 -3.86
N GLY A 96 8.73 8.00 -3.86
CA GLY A 96 7.87 8.19 -2.68
C GLY A 96 6.39 8.16 -3.00
N TRP A 97 5.58 8.18 -1.95
CA TRP A 97 4.13 8.28 -2.01
C TRP A 97 3.72 9.74 -1.85
N TRP A 98 3.01 10.27 -2.83
CA TRP A 98 2.61 11.68 -2.88
C TRP A 98 1.09 11.83 -2.80
N GLU A 99 0.65 12.68 -1.87
CA GLU A 99 -0.77 13.02 -1.75
C GLU A 99 -1.26 13.78 -2.98
N GLY A 100 -2.39 13.30 -3.53
CA GLY A 100 -3.05 13.93 -4.66
C GLY A 100 -4.56 13.66 -4.66
N THR A 101 -5.25 14.28 -5.60
CA THR A 101 -6.71 14.13 -5.77
C THR A 101 -6.99 13.54 -7.14
N VAL A 102 -7.86 12.53 -7.20
CA VAL A 102 -8.32 11.95 -8.48
C VAL A 102 -9.20 12.95 -9.20
N THR A 103 -8.80 13.34 -10.40
CA THR A 103 -9.52 14.31 -11.24
C THR A 103 -10.19 13.68 -12.47
N ASP A 104 -9.75 12.48 -12.87
CA ASP A 104 -10.38 11.73 -13.95
C ASP A 104 -10.15 10.23 -13.77
N VAL A 105 -11.08 9.41 -14.32
CA VAL A 105 -11.02 7.94 -14.31
C VAL A 105 -11.18 7.43 -15.72
N ILE A 106 -10.12 6.85 -16.25
CA ILE A 106 -10.04 6.37 -17.64
C ILE A 106 -10.13 4.84 -17.63
N HIS A 107 -11.22 4.31 -18.16
CA HIS A 107 -11.44 2.87 -18.27
C HIS A 107 -10.93 2.34 -19.60
N HIS A 108 -9.99 1.41 -19.55
CA HIS A 108 -9.47 0.71 -20.71
C HIS A 108 -10.13 -0.66 -20.86
N HIS A 109 -10.88 -0.86 -21.93
CA HIS A 109 -11.44 -2.15 -22.30
C HIS A 109 -10.53 -2.83 -23.33
N HIS A 110 -9.79 -3.84 -22.92
CA HIS A 110 -9.03 -4.68 -23.84
C HIS A 110 -9.87 -5.88 -24.24
N HIS A 111 -10.36 -5.86 -25.50
CA HIS A 111 -10.98 -7.03 -26.15
C HIS A 111 -9.88 -7.89 -26.76
N ASN A 112 -9.43 -8.91 -26.06
CA ASN A 112 -8.72 -10.04 -26.64
C ASN A 112 -9.67 -11.25 -26.68
N SER A 113 -9.60 -12.02 -27.77
CA SER A 113 -10.58 -13.06 -28.16
C SER A 113 -10.93 -14.10 -27.10
N ASN A 114 -10.22 -14.17 -25.96
CA ASN A 114 -10.44 -15.16 -24.90
C ASN A 114 -10.41 -14.60 -23.48
N ASN A 115 -10.17 -13.28 -23.25
CA ASN A 115 -10.21 -12.71 -21.92
C ASN A 115 -10.51 -11.20 -22.00
N SER A 116 -11.60 -10.76 -21.37
CA SER A 116 -11.88 -9.34 -21.16
C SER A 116 -11.20 -8.90 -19.88
N THR A 117 -10.08 -8.21 -20.01
CA THR A 117 -9.43 -7.58 -18.84
C THR A 117 -9.73 -6.09 -18.89
N SER A 118 -10.38 -5.57 -17.88
CA SER A 118 -10.54 -4.13 -17.69
C SER A 118 -9.45 -3.62 -16.77
N SER A 119 -8.75 -2.58 -17.18
CA SER A 119 -7.83 -1.83 -16.32
C SER A 119 -8.27 -0.38 -16.26
N SER A 120 -8.01 0.27 -15.14
CA SER A 120 -8.31 1.69 -14.97
C SER A 120 -7.02 2.48 -14.78
N THR A 121 -6.96 3.62 -15.45
CA THR A 121 -5.95 4.64 -15.25
C THR A 121 -6.62 5.86 -14.62
N TYR A 122 -5.93 6.50 -13.71
CA TYR A 122 -6.45 7.61 -12.93
C TYR A 122 -5.58 8.85 -13.14
N SER A 123 -6.19 9.97 -13.50
CA SER A 123 -5.51 11.26 -13.49
C SER A 123 -5.51 11.81 -12.06
N VAL A 124 -4.33 12.08 -11.52
CA VAL A 124 -4.14 12.60 -10.16
C VAL A 124 -3.54 14.00 -10.22
N PHE A 125 -4.19 14.94 -9.56
CA PHE A 125 -3.72 16.32 -9.43
C PHE A 125 -2.96 16.51 -8.11
N PHE A 126 -1.74 16.99 -8.20
CA PHE A 126 -0.87 17.31 -7.07
C PHE A 126 -0.93 18.80 -6.75
N ARG A 127 -1.49 19.16 -5.60
CA ARG A 127 -1.68 20.55 -5.20
C ARG A 127 -0.38 21.31 -5.00
N SER A 128 0.68 20.65 -4.53
CA SER A 128 1.98 21.24 -4.24
C SER A 128 2.72 21.69 -5.49
N SER A 129 2.76 20.86 -6.54
CA SER A 129 3.43 21.12 -7.83
C SER A 129 2.50 21.70 -8.88
N ARG A 130 1.17 21.61 -8.70
CA ARG A 130 0.13 21.94 -9.69
C ARG A 130 0.18 21.07 -10.95
N GLU A 131 0.76 19.90 -10.86
CA GLU A 131 0.85 18.95 -11.95
C GLU A 131 -0.32 17.96 -11.90
N GLN A 132 -0.69 17.47 -13.07
CA GLN A 132 -1.64 16.38 -13.22
C GLN A 132 -0.94 15.25 -13.97
N ILE A 133 -0.92 14.06 -13.37
CA ILE A 133 -0.19 12.89 -13.88
C ILE A 133 -1.14 11.70 -13.87
N GLU A 134 -1.02 10.83 -14.88
CA GLU A 134 -1.79 9.59 -14.96
C GLU A 134 -1.06 8.44 -14.28
N PHE A 135 -1.81 7.64 -13.50
CA PHE A 135 -1.32 6.49 -12.78
C PHE A 135 -2.19 5.27 -13.05
N HIS A 136 -1.56 4.11 -13.10
CA HIS A 136 -2.27 2.84 -13.01
C HIS A 136 -2.72 2.60 -11.56
N GLU A 137 -3.82 1.85 -11.37
CA GLU A 137 -4.34 1.54 -10.02
C GLU A 137 -3.29 0.89 -9.10
N SER A 138 -2.33 0.15 -9.69
CA SER A 138 -1.22 -0.45 -8.96
C SER A 138 -0.27 0.56 -8.32
N ASP A 139 -0.25 1.80 -8.76
CA ASP A 139 0.63 2.85 -8.26
C ASP A 139 -0.12 3.85 -7.35
N LEU A 140 -1.35 3.50 -6.99
CA LEU A 140 -2.21 4.27 -6.12
C LEU A 140 -2.58 3.51 -4.86
N ARG A 141 -2.84 4.25 -3.80
CA ARG A 141 -3.48 3.77 -2.58
C ARG A 141 -4.39 4.86 -2.02
N LEU A 142 -5.39 4.50 -1.23
CA LEU A 142 -6.21 5.49 -0.53
C LEU A 142 -5.32 6.29 0.43
N HIS A 143 -5.40 7.63 0.37
CA HIS A 143 -4.71 8.48 1.32
C HIS A 143 -5.24 8.22 2.74
N ARG A 144 -4.33 8.02 3.68
CA ARG A 144 -4.64 7.80 5.09
C ARG A 144 -3.68 8.55 5.99
N GLU A 145 -4.24 9.13 7.03
CA GLU A 145 -3.51 9.75 8.11
C GLU A 145 -3.31 8.77 9.27
N TRP A 146 -2.13 8.80 9.88
CA TRP A 146 -1.86 8.07 11.11
C TRP A 146 -2.10 8.95 12.32
N ASP A 147 -3.07 8.58 13.16
CA ASP A 147 -3.43 9.34 14.34
C ASP A 147 -3.50 8.44 15.57
N HIS A 148 -2.53 8.57 16.47
CA HIS A 148 -2.49 7.91 17.78
C HIS A 148 -2.82 6.40 17.73
N GLY A 149 -2.19 5.66 16.83
CA GLY A 149 -2.39 4.21 16.72
C GLY A 149 -3.49 3.78 15.75
N ASN A 150 -4.11 4.72 15.04
CA ASN A 150 -5.22 4.42 14.14
C ASN A 150 -5.02 5.08 12.77
N TRP A 151 -5.39 4.36 11.71
CA TRP A 151 -5.46 4.91 10.38
C TRP A 151 -6.81 5.60 10.14
N LYS A 152 -6.78 6.79 9.53
CA LYS A 152 -7.97 7.57 9.12
C LYS A 152 -7.91 7.86 7.61
N PRO A 153 -8.92 7.46 6.81
CA PRO A 153 -10.03 6.57 7.17
C PRO A 153 -9.56 5.17 7.61
N GLN A 154 -10.39 4.51 8.41
CA GLN A 154 -10.10 3.15 8.85
C GLN A 154 -10.04 2.18 7.67
N LEU A 155 -9.31 1.08 7.85
CA LEU A 155 -9.36 -0.04 6.91
C LEU A 155 -10.79 -0.59 6.86
N GLU A 156 -11.32 -0.71 5.66
CA GLU A 156 -12.55 -1.46 5.49
C GLU A 156 -12.29 -2.92 5.89
N PRO A 157 -13.17 -3.54 6.71
CA PRO A 157 -13.02 -4.95 7.01
C PRO A 157 -13.05 -5.69 5.66
N GLN A 158 -11.98 -6.42 5.34
CA GLN A 158 -12.04 -7.34 4.22
C GLN A 158 -13.20 -8.29 4.53
N LEU A 159 -14.25 -8.23 3.73
CA LEU A 159 -15.28 -9.25 3.72
C LEU A 159 -14.55 -10.56 3.40
N SER A 160 -14.19 -11.29 4.45
CA SER A 160 -13.71 -12.66 4.34
C SER A 160 -14.74 -13.36 3.48
N GLN A 161 -14.31 -13.92 2.35
CA GLN A 161 -15.17 -14.73 1.51
C GLN A 161 -15.92 -15.71 2.43
N PRO A 162 -17.24 -15.83 2.29
CA PRO A 162 -17.97 -16.81 3.10
C PRO A 162 -17.25 -18.15 2.96
N PRO A 163 -17.12 -18.93 4.04
CA PRO A 163 -16.46 -20.22 3.96
C PRO A 163 -17.10 -21.00 2.82
N THR A 164 -16.30 -21.40 1.85
CA THR A 164 -16.76 -22.27 0.76
C THR A 164 -17.41 -23.46 1.42
N SER A 165 -18.73 -23.59 1.24
CA SER A 165 -19.48 -24.73 1.74
C SER A 165 -18.76 -25.99 1.31
N PRO A 166 -18.54 -26.96 2.21
CA PRO A 166 -17.89 -28.21 1.84
C PRO A 166 -18.68 -28.84 0.68
N SER A 167 -17.96 -29.20 -0.37
CA SER A 167 -18.53 -29.88 -1.52
C SER A 167 -19.37 -31.08 -1.04
N PRO A 168 -20.57 -31.29 -1.58
CA PRO A 168 -21.37 -32.45 -1.20
C PRO A 168 -20.57 -33.74 -1.46
N PRO A 169 -20.70 -34.77 -0.59
CA PRO A 169 -19.98 -36.01 -0.76
C PRO A 169 -20.36 -36.66 -2.10
N PRO A 170 -19.42 -37.36 -2.74
CA PRO A 170 -19.71 -38.06 -3.99
C PRO A 170 -20.84 -39.08 -3.79
N PRO A 171 -21.72 -39.26 -4.79
CA PRO A 171 -22.80 -40.25 -4.69
C PRO A 171 -22.22 -41.66 -4.50
N PRO A 172 -22.90 -42.52 -3.77
CA PRO A 172 -22.45 -43.89 -3.56
C PRO A 172 -22.36 -44.66 -4.89
N PRO A 173 -21.42 -45.61 -5.01
CA PRO A 173 -21.25 -46.37 -6.26
C PRO A 173 -22.51 -47.14 -6.58
N GLN A 174 -23.05 -46.96 -7.78
CA GLN A 174 -24.19 -47.72 -8.28
C GLN A 174 -23.78 -49.18 -8.43
N GLN A 175 -24.52 -50.05 -7.74
CA GLN A 175 -24.35 -51.49 -7.90
C GLN A 175 -24.72 -51.92 -9.32
N ALA A 176 -23.82 -52.64 -9.96
CA ALA A 176 -24.07 -53.22 -11.26
C ALA A 176 -25.22 -54.27 -11.16
N PRO A 177 -26.10 -54.36 -12.18
CA PRO A 177 -27.16 -55.33 -12.18
C PRO A 177 -26.59 -56.75 -12.26
N PRO A 178 -27.27 -57.76 -11.69
CA PRO A 178 -26.80 -59.14 -11.69
C PRO A 178 -26.78 -59.70 -13.12
N ALA A 179 -25.72 -60.43 -13.44
CA ALA A 179 -25.59 -61.14 -14.70
C ALA A 179 -26.73 -62.19 -14.81
N ARG A 180 -27.41 -62.21 -15.94
CA ARG A 180 -28.37 -63.28 -16.27
C ARG A 180 -27.58 -64.46 -16.80
N ASP A 181 -27.62 -65.59 -16.10
CA ASP A 181 -27.22 -66.87 -16.63
C ASP A 181 -28.22 -67.32 -17.67
N ASN A 182 -27.66 -67.81 -18.79
CA ASN A 182 -28.38 -68.57 -19.79
C ASN A 182 -27.54 -69.77 -20.20
#